data_228b2ebaac43a23bc30f7010b0c92e64
#
_entry.id   228b2ebaac43a23bc30f7010b0c92e64
#
_cell.length_a   1.000
_cell.length_b   1.000
_cell.length_c   1.000
_cell.angle_alpha   90.00
_cell.angle_beta   90.00
_cell.angle_gamma   90.00
#
_symmetry.space_group_name_H-M   'P 1'
#
loop_
_entity.id
_entity.type
_entity.pdbx_description
1 polymer ?
#
loop_
_entity_poly.entity_id
_entity_poly.type
_entity_poly.pdbx_seq_one_letter_code
_entity_poly.pdbx_strand_id
1 'polypeptide(L)'
;MNVGRGTAVDQEALMDALNSERIAGAALDVMVPEPLPQDHPLWQTRNLVLTPHISGNMSLGYTRDRAVEIFCENLTRYAAGEPLHHLVDRSRGY
;
A
#
# COMPACT_ATOMS: atom_id res chain seq x y z
N MET A 1 9.64 -1.11 5.19
CA MET A 1 8.19 -1.44 5.26
C MET A 1 7.54 -1.04 3.96
N ASN A 2 6.66 -1.89 3.40
CA ASN A 2 5.86 -1.57 2.21
C ASN A 2 4.36 -1.81 2.51
N VAL A 3 3.60 -0.72 2.52
CA VAL A 3 2.13 -0.71 2.69
C VAL A 3 1.44 -0.04 1.49
N GLY A 4 2.17 0.16 0.41
CA GLY A 4 1.69 0.85 -0.80
C GLY A 4 1.24 -0.12 -1.88
N ARG A 5 2.20 -0.63 -2.66
CA ARG A 5 1.95 -1.61 -3.73
C ARG A 5 3.08 -2.63 -3.79
N GLY A 6 2.74 -3.89 -4.06
CA GLY A 6 3.72 -4.99 -4.16
C GLY A 6 4.82 -4.72 -5.17
N THR A 7 4.47 -4.12 -6.31
CA THR A 7 5.41 -3.75 -7.38
C THR A 7 6.44 -2.68 -7.02
N ALA A 8 6.30 -2.02 -5.86
CA ALA A 8 7.28 -1.03 -5.39
C ALA A 8 8.56 -1.66 -4.82
N VAL A 9 8.59 -2.97 -4.63
CA VAL A 9 9.73 -3.71 -4.06
C VAL A 9 10.03 -4.92 -4.93
N ASP A 10 11.30 -5.08 -5.28
CA ASP A 10 11.81 -6.34 -5.82
C ASP A 10 11.85 -7.38 -4.69
N GLN A 11 10.93 -8.34 -4.74
CA GLN A 11 10.77 -9.33 -3.68
C GLN A 11 11.92 -10.32 -3.61
N GLU A 12 12.53 -10.68 -4.75
CA GLU A 12 13.70 -11.58 -4.77
C GLU A 12 14.90 -10.90 -4.13
N ALA A 13 15.20 -9.67 -4.52
CA ALA A 13 16.27 -8.90 -3.92
C ALA A 13 16.05 -8.64 -2.41
N LEU A 14 14.79 -8.47 -1.99
CA LEU A 14 14.44 -8.33 -0.58
C LEU A 14 14.70 -9.62 0.20
N MET A 15 14.26 -10.76 -0.32
CA MET A 15 14.51 -12.07 0.30
C MET A 15 16.02 -12.35 0.45
N ASP A 16 16.79 -12.07 -0.59
CA ASP A 16 18.23 -12.20 -0.56
C ASP A 16 18.90 -11.32 0.49
N ALA A 17 18.43 -10.07 0.59
CA ALA A 17 18.97 -9.12 1.56
C ALA A 17 18.64 -9.51 3.02
N LEU A 18 17.45 -10.06 3.27
CA LEU A 18 17.04 -10.56 4.58
C LEU A 18 17.78 -11.85 4.96
N ASN A 19 17.79 -12.83 4.06
CA ASN A 19 18.40 -14.13 4.31
C ASN A 19 19.93 -14.06 4.48
N SER A 20 20.57 -13.08 3.82
CA SER A 20 22.00 -12.77 3.97
C SER A 20 22.30 -11.77 5.10
N GLU A 21 21.30 -11.37 5.88
CA GLU A 21 21.42 -10.45 7.01
C GLU A 21 21.98 -9.06 6.64
N ARG A 22 21.90 -8.66 5.35
CA ARG A 22 22.28 -7.31 4.90
C ARG A 22 21.35 -6.23 5.42
N ILE A 23 20.10 -6.60 5.73
CA ILE A 23 19.11 -5.75 6.41
C ILE A 23 18.54 -6.51 7.61
N ALA A 24 18.19 -5.79 8.66
CA ALA A 24 17.76 -6.36 9.92
C ALA A 24 16.36 -6.98 9.87
N GLY A 25 15.48 -6.46 9.01
CA GLY A 25 14.11 -6.96 8.89
C GLY A 25 13.28 -6.14 7.92
N ALA A 26 12.11 -6.67 7.56
CA ALA A 26 11.14 -6.00 6.72
C ALA A 26 9.70 -6.30 7.14
N ALA A 27 8.75 -5.47 6.66
CA ALA A 27 7.33 -5.73 6.76
C ALA A 27 6.65 -5.39 5.43
N LEU A 28 5.86 -6.32 4.92
CA LEU A 28 5.09 -6.18 3.70
C LEU A 28 3.61 -6.42 4.00
N ASP A 29 2.77 -5.47 3.62
CA ASP A 29 1.32 -5.63 3.60
C ASP A 29 0.81 -5.91 2.18
N VAL A 30 1.66 -5.69 1.18
CA VAL A 30 1.38 -5.85 -0.25
C VAL A 30 2.50 -6.64 -0.91
N MET A 31 2.13 -7.54 -1.83
CA MET A 31 3.04 -8.48 -2.47
C MET A 31 2.67 -8.69 -3.95
N VAL A 32 3.45 -9.47 -4.65
CA VAL A 32 3.17 -9.94 -6.02
C VAL A 32 3.54 -11.42 -6.11
N PRO A 33 2.58 -12.31 -6.47
CA PRO A 33 1.15 -12.06 -6.68
C PRO A 33 0.36 -11.92 -5.37
N GLU A 34 -0.86 -11.42 -5.46
CA GLU A 34 -1.83 -11.45 -4.38
C GLU A 34 -3.10 -12.22 -4.84
N PRO A 35 -3.62 -13.15 -4.04
CA PRO A 35 -3.07 -13.66 -2.76
C PRO A 35 -1.72 -14.36 -2.94
N LEU A 36 -0.86 -14.28 -1.91
CA LEU A 36 0.44 -14.95 -1.95
C LEU A 36 0.25 -16.48 -1.92
N PRO A 37 0.80 -17.24 -2.91
CA PRO A 37 0.72 -18.70 -2.93
C PRO A 37 1.25 -19.33 -1.65
N GLN A 38 0.68 -20.49 -1.26
CA GLN A 38 1.05 -21.16 -0.01
C GLN A 38 2.51 -21.64 0.02
N ASP A 39 3.06 -21.94 -1.14
CA ASP A 39 4.44 -22.40 -1.32
C ASP A 39 5.43 -21.25 -1.64
N HIS A 40 4.99 -20.01 -1.61
CA HIS A 40 5.84 -18.88 -1.97
C HIS A 40 6.98 -18.69 -0.97
N PRO A 41 8.24 -18.48 -1.44
CA PRO A 41 9.43 -18.37 -0.59
C PRO A 41 9.37 -17.25 0.47
N LEU A 42 8.59 -16.19 0.26
CA LEU A 42 8.38 -15.14 1.25
C LEU A 42 7.91 -15.67 2.62
N TRP A 43 7.13 -16.77 2.65
CA TRP A 43 6.67 -17.37 3.91
C TRP A 43 7.81 -17.92 4.78
N GLN A 44 8.94 -18.28 4.15
CA GLN A 44 10.12 -18.85 4.81
C GLN A 44 11.23 -17.81 5.01
N THR A 45 11.02 -16.57 4.55
CA THR A 45 12.03 -15.52 4.63
C THR A 45 12.21 -15.03 6.06
N ARG A 46 13.46 -14.97 6.50
CA ARG A 46 13.83 -14.57 7.89
C ARG A 46 13.51 -13.10 8.13
N ASN A 47 13.12 -12.77 9.37
CA ASN A 47 12.90 -11.39 9.82
C ASN A 47 11.90 -10.60 8.95
N LEU A 48 10.94 -11.29 8.33
CA LEU A 48 9.89 -10.69 7.51
C LEU A 48 8.53 -10.82 8.21
N VAL A 49 7.83 -9.70 8.34
CA VAL A 49 6.43 -9.65 8.75
C VAL A 49 5.56 -9.49 7.52
N LEU A 50 4.56 -10.35 7.37
CA LEU A 50 3.58 -10.29 6.28
C LEU A 50 2.19 -10.03 6.86
N THR A 51 1.44 -9.13 6.24
CA THR A 51 0.02 -8.91 6.49
C THR A 51 -0.76 -8.98 5.18
N PRO A 52 -2.04 -9.41 5.17
CA PRO A 52 -2.75 -9.73 3.94
C PRO A 52 -3.47 -8.50 3.35
N HIS A 53 -2.74 -7.46 3.00
CA HIS A 53 -3.22 -6.24 2.35
C HIS A 53 -4.37 -5.56 3.14
N ILE A 54 -4.12 -5.28 4.41
CA ILE A 54 -5.11 -4.74 5.34
C ILE A 54 -4.75 -3.38 5.94
N SER A 55 -3.58 -2.83 5.63
CA SER A 55 -3.10 -1.57 6.22
C SER A 55 -3.93 -0.34 5.80
N GLY A 56 -4.60 -0.41 4.65
CA GLY A 56 -5.44 0.66 4.11
C GLY A 56 -6.93 0.48 4.32
N ASN A 57 -7.36 -0.45 5.18
CA ASN A 57 -8.77 -0.73 5.36
C ASN A 57 -9.50 0.43 6.06
N MET A 58 -10.78 0.60 5.74
CA MET A 58 -11.66 1.67 6.26
C MET A 58 -12.25 1.35 7.65
N SER A 59 -11.66 0.41 8.39
CA SER A 59 -12.13 0.00 9.72
C SER A 59 -11.89 1.07 10.80
N LEU A 60 -10.91 1.94 10.59
CA LEU A 60 -10.68 3.08 11.48
C LEU A 60 -11.70 4.18 11.15
N GLY A 61 -12.50 4.57 12.14
CA GLY A 61 -13.50 5.64 11.99
C GLY A 61 -12.91 6.91 11.39
N TYR A 62 -11.75 7.34 11.89
CA TYR A 62 -11.05 8.50 11.37
C TYR A 62 -10.77 8.42 9.85
N THR A 63 -10.28 7.29 9.36
CA THR A 63 -9.96 7.12 7.93
C THR A 63 -11.22 7.22 7.07
N ARG A 64 -12.31 6.59 7.50
CA ARG A 64 -13.61 6.64 6.83
C ARG A 64 -14.16 8.07 6.82
N ASP A 65 -14.17 8.71 7.97
CA ASP A 65 -14.76 10.05 8.13
C ASP A 65 -13.96 11.06 7.29
N ARG A 66 -12.63 10.98 7.28
CA ARG A 66 -11.77 11.84 6.45
C ARG A 66 -11.99 11.62 4.94
N ALA A 67 -12.20 10.38 4.50
CA ALA A 67 -12.51 10.08 3.10
C ALA A 67 -13.86 10.72 2.67
N VAL A 68 -14.87 10.66 3.54
CA VAL A 68 -16.17 11.30 3.31
C VAL A 68 -16.04 12.82 3.27
N GLU A 69 -15.29 13.43 4.18
CA GLU A 69 -15.03 14.88 4.18
C GLU A 69 -14.40 15.33 2.87
N ILE A 70 -13.32 14.69 2.42
CA ILE A 70 -12.63 15.00 1.15
C ILE A 70 -13.61 14.87 -0.04
N PHE A 71 -14.46 13.84 -0.03
CA PHE A 71 -15.47 13.67 -1.07
C PHE A 71 -16.49 14.81 -1.07
N CYS A 72 -17.03 15.17 0.10
CA CYS A 72 -18.01 16.26 0.24
C CYS A 72 -17.43 17.62 -0.16
N GLU A 73 -16.18 17.91 0.25
CA GLU A 73 -15.45 19.11 -0.17
C GLU A 73 -15.37 19.18 -1.70
N ASN A 74 -14.92 18.09 -2.35
CA ASN A 74 -14.80 18.04 -3.80
C ASN A 74 -16.13 18.08 -4.52
N LEU A 75 -17.18 17.49 -3.98
CA LEU A 75 -18.54 17.58 -4.56
C LEU A 75 -19.05 19.03 -4.57
N THR A 76 -18.81 19.76 -3.48
CA THR A 76 -19.18 21.18 -3.37
C THR A 76 -18.41 22.02 -4.40
N ARG A 77 -17.09 21.78 -4.53
CA ARG A 77 -16.25 22.46 -5.52
C ARG A 77 -16.68 22.14 -6.95
N TYR A 78 -16.98 20.88 -7.23
CA TYR A 78 -17.48 20.44 -8.53
C TYR A 78 -18.79 21.16 -8.91
N ALA A 79 -19.74 21.25 -7.98
CA ALA A 79 -20.99 21.96 -8.19
C ALA A 79 -20.82 23.47 -8.42
N ALA A 80 -19.77 24.06 -7.84
CA ALA A 80 -19.42 25.47 -8.02
C ALA A 80 -18.53 25.74 -9.27
N GLY A 81 -18.12 24.70 -10.02
CA GLY A 81 -17.20 24.83 -11.15
C GLY A 81 -15.76 25.17 -10.74
N GLU A 82 -15.40 24.92 -9.49
CA GLU A 82 -14.07 25.15 -8.95
C GLU A 82 -13.12 23.98 -9.18
N PRO A 83 -11.78 24.19 -9.19
CA PRO A 83 -10.80 23.11 -9.25
C PRO A 83 -10.94 22.13 -8.09
N LEU A 84 -10.85 20.83 -8.36
CA LEU A 84 -10.89 19.79 -7.33
C LEU A 84 -9.59 19.71 -6.55
N HIS A 85 -9.67 19.30 -5.29
CA HIS A 85 -8.51 18.93 -4.48
C HIS A 85 -8.09 17.49 -4.76
N HIS A 86 -6.81 17.18 -4.61
CA HIS A 86 -6.24 15.84 -4.80
C HIS A 86 -6.53 15.22 -6.17
N LEU A 87 -6.60 16.03 -7.21
CA LEU A 87 -6.81 15.56 -8.57
C LEU A 87 -5.57 14.75 -9.01
N VAL A 88 -5.82 13.54 -9.51
CA VAL A 88 -4.74 12.68 -10.04
C VAL A 88 -4.17 13.30 -11.31
N ASP A 89 -2.87 13.52 -11.35
CA ASP A 89 -2.15 13.87 -12.57
C ASP A 89 -1.96 12.60 -13.42
N ARG A 90 -2.71 12.50 -14.51
CA ARG A 90 -2.69 11.33 -15.39
C ARG A 90 -1.35 11.10 -16.08
N SER A 91 -0.51 12.13 -16.23
CA SER A 91 0.81 11.99 -16.81
C SER A 91 1.80 11.35 -15.84
N ARG A 92 1.59 11.57 -14.53
CA ARG A 92 2.40 11.02 -13.44
C ARG A 92 1.85 9.71 -12.89
N GLY A 93 0.54 9.48 -12.99
CA GLY A 93 -0.16 8.31 -12.46
C GLY A 93 -0.55 8.42 -10.98
N TYR A 94 -0.36 9.58 -10.36
CA TYR A 94 -0.74 9.87 -8.97
C TYR A 94 -1.02 11.36 -8.75
#